data_cddf31327e73f529702b4de7fd81a09a
#
_entry.id   cddf31327e73f529702b4de7fd81a09a
#
_cell.length_a   1.000
_cell.length_b   1.000
_cell.length_c   1.000
_cell.angle_alpha   90.00
_cell.angle_beta   90.00
_cell.angle_gamma   90.00
#
_symmetry.space_group_name_H-M   'P 1'
#
loop_
_entity.id
_entity.type
_entity.pdbx_description
1 polymer ?
#
loop_
_entity_poly.entity_id
_entity_poly.type
_entity_poly.pdbx_seq_one_letter_code
_entity_poly.pdbx_strand_id
1 'polypeptide(L)'
;MSNLAATTADDQLRKLIPPQAECFPDGVQQGEIKVLFTGEAETRVALESAARLAGRLNSRVSLLVLQAVPRPLEPDRCPVSIEFLRGRMLELAASVDAEVEVQICLCRDKVEVLLRAFGIPSLVVMGGRKSWWPGRKTRLGQALERLGHKVIYIER
;
A
#
# COMPACT_ATOMS: atom_id res chain seq x y z
N MET A 1 33.46 15.00 -10.15
CA MET A 1 32.53 15.66 -11.08
C MET A 1 31.53 14.67 -11.68
N SER A 2 30.75 13.95 -10.90
CA SER A 2 29.81 12.94 -11.42
C SER A 2 28.50 12.84 -10.66
N ASN A 3 28.01 13.92 -10.04
CA ASN A 3 26.78 13.88 -9.26
C ASN A 3 25.61 14.72 -9.80
N LEU A 4 25.70 15.26 -11.01
CA LEU A 4 24.65 16.11 -11.58
C LEU A 4 23.55 15.31 -12.35
N ALA A 5 23.83 14.10 -12.80
CA ALA A 5 22.87 13.29 -13.56
C ALA A 5 21.84 12.58 -12.66
N ALA A 6 22.19 12.23 -11.43
CA ALA A 6 21.28 11.57 -10.48
C ALA A 6 20.23 12.53 -9.91
N THR A 7 20.61 13.80 -9.72
CA THR A 7 19.72 14.83 -9.18
C THR A 7 18.58 15.19 -10.14
N THR A 8 18.83 15.12 -11.46
CA THR A 8 17.83 15.49 -12.48
C THR A 8 16.72 14.45 -12.62
N ALA A 9 17.05 13.17 -12.48
CA ALA A 9 16.08 12.09 -12.54
C ALA A 9 15.17 12.07 -11.30
N ASP A 10 15.74 12.33 -10.13
CA ASP A 10 15.01 12.38 -8.86
C ASP A 10 14.08 13.61 -8.79
N ASP A 11 14.50 14.74 -9.32
CA ASP A 11 13.69 15.98 -9.40
C ASP A 11 12.57 15.87 -10.44
N GLN A 12 12.80 15.16 -11.54
CA GLN A 12 11.74 14.84 -12.50
C GLN A 12 10.73 13.83 -11.96
N LEU A 13 11.18 12.87 -11.14
CA LEU A 13 10.31 11.92 -10.47
C LEU A 13 9.43 12.60 -9.42
N ARG A 14 9.95 13.57 -8.68
CA ARG A 14 9.17 14.39 -7.74
C ARG A 14 8.11 15.24 -8.42
N LYS A 15 8.31 15.68 -9.64
CA LYS A 15 7.31 16.42 -10.43
C LYS A 15 6.21 15.54 -11.01
N LEU A 16 6.45 14.24 -11.16
CA LEU A 16 5.47 13.27 -11.66
C LEU A 16 4.61 12.67 -10.54
N ILE A 17 5.00 12.84 -9.30
CA ILE A 17 4.25 12.43 -8.12
C ILE A 17 3.56 13.68 -7.58
N PRO A 18 2.21 13.76 -7.59
CA PRO A 18 1.52 14.91 -7.02
C PRO A 18 1.90 15.10 -5.55
N PRO A 19 1.94 16.34 -5.04
CA PRO A 19 2.36 16.63 -3.66
C PRO A 19 1.51 15.95 -2.57
N GLN A 20 0.40 15.34 -2.93
CA GLN A 20 -0.42 14.49 -2.04
C GLN A 20 0.02 13.03 -2.03
N ALA A 21 0.99 12.67 -2.84
CA ALA A 21 1.62 11.35 -2.85
C ALA A 21 2.85 11.26 -1.92
N GLU A 22 2.98 12.14 -0.95
CA GLU A 22 3.87 11.94 0.21
C GLU A 22 3.35 10.79 1.08
N CYS A 23 2.96 9.70 0.41
CA CYS A 23 2.41 8.52 1.04
C CYS A 23 3.46 7.66 1.72
N PHE A 24 4.73 7.97 1.50
CA PHE A 24 5.81 7.16 2.04
C PHE A 24 6.69 8.03 2.93
N PRO A 25 6.53 7.91 4.25
CA PRO A 25 7.49 8.51 5.15
C PRO A 25 8.88 7.96 4.82
N ASP A 26 9.83 8.85 4.66
CA ASP A 26 11.24 8.50 4.50
C ASP A 26 11.67 7.60 5.66
N GLY A 27 11.95 6.37 5.35
CA GLY A 27 12.42 5.38 6.30
C GLY A 27 11.41 4.26 6.56
N VAL A 28 11.66 3.11 5.96
CA VAL A 28 11.04 1.86 6.37
C VAL A 28 11.47 1.58 7.80
N GLN A 29 10.58 1.81 8.74
CA GLN A 29 10.82 1.41 10.12
C GLN A 29 10.87 -0.13 10.15
N GLN A 30 11.96 -0.66 10.66
CA GLN A 30 12.04 -2.08 10.99
C GLN A 30 10.88 -2.42 11.93
N GLY A 31 10.12 -3.46 11.60
CA GLY A 31 8.97 -3.86 12.39
C GLY A 31 7.63 -3.27 11.95
N GLU A 32 7.46 -2.88 10.70
CA GLU A 32 6.18 -2.49 10.13
C GLU A 32 5.55 -3.64 9.34
N ILE A 33 4.28 -3.92 9.60
CA ILE A 33 3.45 -4.83 8.81
C ILE A 33 2.54 -4.00 7.94
N LYS A 34 2.64 -4.18 6.64
CA LYS A 34 1.84 -3.45 5.66
C LYS A 34 0.64 -4.26 5.24
N VAL A 35 -0.55 -3.67 5.27
CA VAL A 35 -1.78 -4.26 4.75
C VAL A 35 -2.15 -3.52 3.48
N LEU A 36 -2.24 -4.25 2.37
CA LEU A 36 -2.67 -3.65 1.11
C LEU A 36 -4.19 -3.75 0.97
N PHE A 37 -4.83 -2.61 0.70
CA PHE A 37 -6.27 -2.57 0.46
C PHE A 37 -6.65 -3.28 -0.83
N THR A 38 -7.54 -4.26 -0.73
CA THR A 38 -8.05 -5.04 -1.86
C THR A 38 -9.57 -4.97 -1.99
N GLY A 39 -10.25 -4.70 -0.89
CA GLY A 39 -11.69 -4.55 -0.76
C GLY A 39 -12.01 -4.42 0.73
N GLU A 40 -13.13 -3.82 1.12
CA GLU A 40 -13.42 -3.57 2.54
C GLU A 40 -13.45 -4.85 3.38
N ALA A 41 -14.18 -5.84 2.90
CA ALA A 41 -14.37 -7.08 3.65
C ALA A 41 -13.07 -7.92 3.71
N GLU A 42 -12.36 -7.99 2.61
CA GLU A 42 -11.09 -8.68 2.49
C GLU A 42 -10.00 -8.00 3.33
N THR A 43 -9.96 -6.68 3.28
CA THR A 43 -8.98 -5.88 4.04
C THR A 43 -9.25 -5.95 5.54
N ARG A 44 -10.50 -6.03 5.97
CA ARG A 44 -10.84 -6.21 7.40
C ARG A 44 -10.22 -7.48 7.96
N VAL A 45 -10.37 -8.60 7.28
CA VAL A 45 -9.78 -9.88 7.68
C VAL A 45 -8.24 -9.82 7.67
N ALA A 46 -7.67 -9.14 6.68
CA ALA A 46 -6.24 -8.92 6.61
C ALA A 46 -5.72 -8.04 7.76
N LEU A 47 -6.44 -6.97 8.11
CA LEU A 47 -6.12 -6.11 9.25
C LEU A 47 -6.19 -6.85 10.59
N GLU A 48 -7.20 -7.67 10.81
CA GLU A 48 -7.31 -8.50 12.00
C GLU A 48 -6.11 -9.45 12.14
N SER A 49 -5.69 -10.05 11.04
CA SER A 49 -4.52 -10.94 11.02
C SER A 49 -3.23 -10.18 11.22
N ALA A 50 -3.08 -9.01 10.61
CA ALA A 50 -1.94 -8.13 10.78
C ALA A 50 -1.83 -7.59 12.20
N ALA A 51 -2.94 -7.21 12.83
CA ALA A 51 -2.99 -6.75 14.21
C ALA A 51 -2.51 -7.83 15.20
N ARG A 52 -2.95 -9.07 15.00
CA ARG A 52 -2.47 -10.21 15.81
C ARG A 52 -0.98 -10.47 15.65
N LEU A 53 -0.47 -10.40 14.41
CA LEU A 53 0.95 -10.52 14.12
C LEU A 53 1.76 -9.38 14.73
N ALA A 54 1.28 -8.15 14.59
CA ALA A 54 1.92 -6.97 15.13
C ALA A 54 2.06 -7.01 16.65
N GLY A 55 1.04 -7.50 17.36
CA GLY A 55 1.10 -7.70 18.80
C GLY A 55 2.18 -8.70 19.23
N ARG A 56 2.41 -9.75 18.44
CA ARG A 56 3.45 -10.75 18.70
C ARG A 56 4.85 -10.27 18.37
N LEU A 57 4.97 -9.47 17.32
CA LEU A 57 6.26 -8.98 16.79
C LEU A 57 6.65 -7.60 17.33
N ASN A 58 5.80 -6.99 18.15
CA ASN A 58 5.94 -5.60 18.60
C ASN A 58 6.17 -4.65 17.40
N SER A 59 5.35 -4.82 16.36
CA SER A 59 5.43 -4.09 15.11
C SER A 59 4.25 -3.13 14.96
N ARG A 60 4.38 -2.15 14.08
CA ARG A 60 3.28 -1.26 13.70
C ARG A 60 2.51 -1.85 12.52
N VAL A 61 1.26 -1.45 12.36
CA VAL A 61 0.42 -1.81 11.21
C VAL A 61 0.16 -0.56 10.37
N SER A 62 0.37 -0.64 9.07
CA SER A 62 -0.04 0.40 8.13
C SER A 62 -0.98 -0.17 7.07
N LEU A 63 -2.05 0.57 6.79
CA LEU A 63 -2.99 0.27 5.72
C LEU A 63 -2.65 1.13 4.51
N LEU A 64 -2.20 0.48 3.43
CA LEU A 64 -1.86 1.13 2.18
C LEU A 64 -3.01 1.00 1.18
N VAL A 65 -3.50 2.14 0.72
CA VAL A 65 -4.57 2.24 -0.28
C VAL A 65 -4.03 2.83 -1.57
N LEU A 66 -4.03 2.05 -2.64
CA LEU A 66 -3.63 2.50 -3.96
C LEU A 66 -4.88 2.87 -4.77
N GLN A 67 -5.14 4.16 -4.88
CA GLN A 67 -6.26 4.70 -5.64
C GLN A 67 -5.81 5.04 -7.06
N ALA A 68 -6.30 4.26 -8.02
CA ALA A 68 -6.02 4.54 -9.43
C ALA A 68 -6.78 5.79 -9.92
N VAL A 69 -6.07 6.67 -10.61
CA VAL A 69 -6.64 7.83 -11.30
C VAL A 69 -6.67 7.53 -12.78
N PRO A 70 -7.86 7.33 -13.37
CA PRO A 70 -7.98 7.00 -14.79
C PRO A 70 -7.64 8.22 -15.68
N ARG A 71 -7.13 7.96 -16.88
CA ARG A 71 -7.03 8.98 -17.91
C ARG A 71 -8.45 9.29 -18.46
N PRO A 72 -8.79 10.53 -18.83
CA PRO A 72 -7.91 11.71 -19.03
C PRO A 72 -7.73 12.60 -17.79
N LEU A 73 -8.17 12.20 -16.61
CA LEU A 73 -8.04 13.03 -15.41
C LEU A 73 -6.57 13.33 -15.10
N GLU A 74 -6.32 14.51 -14.54
CA GLU A 74 -5.00 14.87 -14.04
C GLU A 74 -4.64 14.00 -12.83
N PRO A 75 -3.33 13.70 -12.59
CA PRO A 75 -2.92 12.80 -11.52
C PRO A 75 -3.38 13.20 -10.12
N ASP A 76 -3.61 14.49 -9.89
CA ASP A 76 -4.10 15.07 -8.64
C ASP A 76 -5.63 15.10 -8.53
N ARG A 77 -6.34 14.82 -9.61
CA ARG A 77 -7.80 14.76 -9.66
C ARG A 77 -8.31 13.34 -9.48
N CYS A 78 -8.49 12.96 -8.23
CA CYS A 78 -9.14 11.69 -7.91
C CYS A 78 -10.64 11.75 -8.25
N PRO A 79 -11.20 10.72 -8.91
CA PRO A 79 -12.64 10.65 -9.18
C PRO A 79 -13.49 10.48 -7.92
N VAL A 80 -12.87 10.11 -6.82
CA VAL A 80 -13.50 9.98 -5.49
C VAL A 80 -12.90 11.01 -4.56
N SER A 81 -13.71 11.62 -3.70
CA SER A 81 -13.21 12.53 -2.66
C SER A 81 -12.19 11.82 -1.77
N ILE A 82 -11.02 12.40 -1.65
CA ILE A 82 -9.94 11.85 -0.80
C ILE A 82 -10.37 11.87 0.67
N GLU A 83 -11.08 12.91 1.10
CA GLU A 83 -11.59 13.00 2.47
C GLU A 83 -12.60 11.90 2.76
N PHE A 84 -13.49 11.61 1.83
CA PHE A 84 -14.44 10.51 1.95
C PHE A 84 -13.72 9.16 2.01
N LEU A 85 -12.78 8.93 1.11
CA LEU A 85 -11.98 7.69 1.07
C LEU A 85 -11.18 7.53 2.37
N ARG A 86 -10.55 8.61 2.84
CA ARG A 86 -9.82 8.61 4.12
C ARG A 86 -10.73 8.28 5.30
N GLY A 87 -11.91 8.88 5.37
CA GLY A 87 -12.91 8.58 6.41
C GLY A 87 -13.29 7.10 6.45
N ARG A 88 -13.56 6.51 5.28
CA ARG A 88 -13.87 5.07 5.15
C ARG A 88 -12.70 4.18 5.59
N MET A 89 -11.48 4.55 5.24
CA MET A 89 -10.29 3.78 5.62
C MET A 89 -9.97 3.90 7.11
N LEU A 90 -10.21 5.06 7.71
CA LEU A 90 -10.07 5.25 9.16
C LEU A 90 -11.12 4.45 9.95
N GLU A 91 -12.36 4.39 9.48
CA GLU A 91 -13.40 3.52 10.06
C GLU A 91 -12.99 2.04 9.99
N LEU A 92 -12.46 1.62 8.85
CA LEU A 92 -11.96 0.26 8.67
C LEU A 92 -10.77 -0.04 9.60
N ALA A 93 -9.84 0.89 9.71
CA ALA A 93 -8.70 0.79 10.62
C ALA A 93 -9.13 0.73 12.09
N ALA A 94 -10.15 1.50 12.48
CA ALA A 94 -10.70 1.52 13.84
C ALA A 94 -11.47 0.23 14.20
N SER A 95 -11.80 -0.62 13.22
CA SER A 95 -12.51 -1.88 13.46
C SER A 95 -11.63 -2.98 14.08
N VAL A 96 -10.33 -2.77 14.15
CA VAL A 96 -9.37 -3.72 14.74
C VAL A 96 -8.75 -3.15 16.01
N ASP A 97 -8.36 -4.03 16.92
CA ASP A 97 -7.70 -3.66 18.18
C ASP A 97 -6.19 -3.50 17.97
N ALA A 98 -5.81 -2.48 17.20
CA ALA A 98 -4.43 -2.08 16.95
C ALA A 98 -4.39 -0.65 16.44
N GLU A 99 -3.26 0.03 16.67
CA GLU A 99 -2.98 1.29 16.02
C GLU A 99 -2.60 1.04 14.56
N VAL A 100 -3.41 1.58 13.65
CA VAL A 100 -3.22 1.42 12.20
C VAL A 100 -3.03 2.78 11.55
N GLU A 101 -1.90 2.97 10.91
CA GLU A 101 -1.64 4.15 10.09
C GLU A 101 -2.26 3.96 8.70
N VAL A 102 -3.05 4.93 8.24
CA VAL A 102 -3.69 4.89 6.92
C VAL A 102 -2.93 5.75 5.93
N GLN A 103 -2.48 5.16 4.84
CA GLN A 103 -1.75 5.82 3.76
C GLN A 103 -2.50 5.63 2.44
N ILE A 104 -2.87 6.74 1.78
CA ILE A 104 -3.58 6.74 0.50
C ILE A 104 -2.66 7.31 -0.57
N CYS A 105 -2.42 6.51 -1.62
CA CYS A 105 -1.61 6.89 -2.75
C CYS A 105 -2.44 6.96 -4.02
N LEU A 106 -2.43 8.11 -4.67
CA LEU A 106 -2.98 8.26 -6.01
C LEU A 106 -1.96 7.77 -7.03
N CYS A 107 -2.38 6.93 -7.95
CA CYS A 107 -1.49 6.33 -8.94
C CYS A 107 -2.19 6.08 -10.27
N ARG A 108 -1.41 6.02 -11.34
CA ARG A 108 -1.89 5.56 -12.66
C ARG A 108 -1.75 4.05 -12.80
N ASP A 109 -0.63 3.52 -12.37
CA ASP A 109 -0.37 2.08 -12.30
C ASP A 109 0.01 1.70 -10.88
N LYS A 110 -0.78 0.82 -10.28
CA LYS A 110 -0.58 0.35 -8.90
C LYS A 110 0.72 -0.43 -8.75
N VAL A 111 1.10 -1.21 -9.76
CA VAL A 111 2.34 -2.00 -9.72
C VAL A 111 3.55 -1.07 -9.74
N GLU A 112 3.53 -0.04 -10.58
CA GLU A 112 4.62 0.93 -10.66
C GLU A 112 4.85 1.66 -9.32
N VAL A 113 3.77 2.03 -8.63
CA VAL A 113 3.87 2.66 -7.31
C VAL A 113 4.45 1.70 -6.28
N LEU A 114 4.02 0.44 -6.28
CA LEU A 114 4.58 -0.56 -5.38
C LEU A 114 6.08 -0.76 -5.60
N LEU A 115 6.51 -0.80 -6.86
CA LEU A 115 7.93 -0.93 -7.22
C LEU A 115 8.79 0.21 -6.66
N ARG A 116 8.24 1.41 -6.60
CA ARG A 116 8.95 2.62 -6.12
C ARG A 116 8.86 2.79 -4.61
N ALA A 117 7.74 2.39 -4.04
CA ALA A 117 7.41 2.64 -2.65
C ALA A 117 8.06 1.68 -1.67
N PHE A 118 8.31 0.47 -2.10
CA PHE A 118 8.85 -0.58 -1.26
C PHE A 118 10.33 -0.81 -1.59
N GLY A 119 11.18 0.08 -1.10
CA GLY A 119 12.64 -0.04 -1.29
C GLY A 119 13.30 -1.13 -0.46
N ILE A 120 12.70 -1.52 0.66
CA ILE A 120 13.24 -2.53 1.59
C ILE A 120 12.24 -3.68 1.72
N PRO A 121 12.71 -4.95 1.68
CA PRO A 121 11.85 -6.10 1.91
C PRO A 121 11.04 -5.98 3.21
N SER A 122 9.73 -6.13 3.12
CA SER A 122 8.80 -5.99 4.25
C SER A 122 7.75 -7.10 4.23
N LEU A 123 7.05 -7.23 5.34
CA LEU A 123 5.93 -8.14 5.47
C LEU A 123 4.65 -7.43 5.00
N VAL A 124 3.99 -8.00 4.00
CA VAL A 124 2.75 -7.48 3.43
C VAL A 124 1.63 -8.50 3.63
N VAL A 125 0.51 -8.04 4.15
CA VAL A 125 -0.70 -8.87 4.33
C VAL A 125 -1.75 -8.41 3.34
N MET A 126 -2.31 -9.33 2.58
CA MET A 126 -3.36 -9.08 1.61
C MET A 126 -4.55 -9.99 1.86
N GLY A 127 -5.74 -9.41 1.90
CA GLY A 127 -6.99 -10.16 1.89
C GLY A 127 -7.45 -10.49 0.48
N GLY A 128 -8.06 -11.65 0.31
CA GLY A 128 -8.63 -12.08 -0.95
C GLY A 128 -9.87 -12.94 -0.75
N ARG A 129 -10.70 -13.03 -1.78
CA ARG A 129 -11.80 -13.98 -1.80
C ARG A 129 -11.28 -15.38 -2.10
N LYS A 130 -11.89 -16.37 -1.46
CA LYS A 130 -11.66 -17.76 -1.82
C LYS A 130 -11.99 -17.95 -3.30
N SER A 131 -10.95 -18.11 -4.12
CA SER A 131 -11.11 -18.32 -5.56
C SER A 131 -11.42 -19.78 -5.85
N TRP A 132 -12.26 -20.05 -6.85
CA TRP A 132 -12.50 -21.39 -7.39
C TRP A 132 -11.21 -22.07 -7.90
N TRP A 133 -10.16 -21.29 -8.11
CA TRP A 133 -8.86 -21.73 -8.59
C TRP A 133 -7.83 -21.57 -7.47
N PRO A 134 -7.47 -22.64 -6.78
CA PRO A 134 -6.41 -22.58 -5.78
C PRO A 134 -5.09 -22.15 -6.44
N GLY A 135 -4.43 -21.16 -5.85
CA GLY A 135 -3.11 -20.70 -6.28
C GLY A 135 -3.08 -19.44 -7.17
N ARG A 136 -4.22 -18.81 -7.46
CA ARG A 136 -4.23 -17.57 -8.26
C ARG A 136 -3.90 -16.36 -7.38
N LYS A 137 -2.62 -16.06 -7.28
CA LYS A 137 -2.14 -14.84 -6.64
C LYS A 137 -2.53 -13.62 -7.45
N THR A 138 -2.84 -12.51 -6.77
CA THR A 138 -3.13 -11.26 -7.46
C THR A 138 -1.87 -10.74 -8.16
N ARG A 139 -2.05 -9.96 -9.23
CA ARG A 139 -0.94 -9.31 -9.93
C ARG A 139 -0.08 -8.45 -9.01
N LEU A 140 -0.72 -7.74 -8.07
CA LEU A 140 -0.03 -6.92 -7.08
C LEU A 140 0.80 -7.77 -6.11
N GLY A 141 0.22 -8.86 -5.60
CA GLY A 141 0.93 -9.76 -4.71
C GLY A 141 2.13 -10.43 -5.37
N GLN A 142 2.00 -10.85 -6.62
CA GLN A 142 3.12 -11.40 -7.39
C GLN A 142 4.23 -10.38 -7.62
N ALA A 143 3.86 -9.11 -7.89
CA ALA A 143 4.83 -8.04 -8.06
C ALA A 143 5.61 -7.81 -6.75
N LEU A 144 4.93 -7.79 -5.61
CA LEU A 144 5.56 -7.65 -4.29
C LEU A 144 6.51 -8.82 -3.99
N GLU A 145 6.12 -10.05 -4.27
CA GLU A 145 6.98 -11.23 -4.06
C GLU A 145 8.24 -11.18 -4.94
N ARG A 146 8.12 -10.74 -6.20
CA ARG A 146 9.27 -10.56 -7.10
C ARG A 146 10.26 -9.52 -6.60
N LEU A 147 9.79 -8.54 -5.82
CA LEU A 147 10.63 -7.52 -5.19
C LEU A 147 11.28 -7.99 -3.88
N GLY A 148 11.03 -9.23 -3.47
CA GLY A 148 11.59 -9.80 -2.25
C GLY A 148 10.74 -9.55 -1.00
N HIS A 149 9.52 -9.01 -1.13
CA HIS A 149 8.61 -8.88 0.00
C HIS A 149 7.98 -10.24 0.35
N LYS A 150 7.75 -10.45 1.64
CA LYS A 150 6.98 -11.61 2.10
C LYS A 150 5.51 -11.25 2.10
N VAL A 151 4.73 -11.90 1.26
CA VAL A 151 3.29 -11.67 1.16
C VAL A 151 2.53 -12.79 1.85
N ILE A 152 1.65 -12.42 2.77
CA ILE A 152 0.70 -13.32 3.41
C ILE A 152 -0.68 -13.07 2.82
N TYR A 153 -1.27 -14.09 2.25
CA TYR A 153 -2.62 -14.06 1.71
C TYR A 153 -3.60 -14.59 2.74
N ILE A 154 -4.59 -13.79 3.07
CA ILE A 154 -5.68 -14.16 3.97
C ILE A 154 -6.95 -14.36 3.13
N GLU A 155 -7.48 -15.57 3.15
CA GLU A 155 -8.74 -15.88 2.49
C GLU A 155 -9.93 -15.54 3.39
N ARG A 156 -10.97 -14.97 2.76
CA ARG A 156 -12.26 -14.73 3.37
C ARG A 156 -13.24 -15.86 3.01
#